data_ab0de627a31b4b5ba04d5270cd54d6ce
#
_entry.id   ab0de627a31b4b5ba04d5270cd54d6ce
#
_cell.length_a   1.000
_cell.length_b   1.000
_cell.length_c   1.000
_cell.angle_alpha   90.00
_cell.angle_beta   90.00
_cell.angle_gamma   90.00
#
_symmetry.space_group_name_H-M   'P 1'
#
loop_
_entity.id
_entity.type
_entity.pdbx_description
1 polymer ?
#
loop_
_entity_poly.entity_id
_entity_poly.type
_entity_poly.pdbx_seq_one_letter_code
_entity_poly.pdbx_strand_id
1 'polypeptide(L)'
;MSSAANVLIHSSQFPENVRRDLLASLRTRRVNHKFHYDSVKQTQKWLALHQTYSPTRNDANCQAVYEKGFAAAAAEIKSRRVDVIGLGCGGGQKDTRLLKRLKTRGKAVTYTPCDVSPAMVLTARQTALAVVPKERCFPLVCDLVTADDLPTLFRARPSTLDPRLFTFFGMIPNFEPQDILPKLAGLIRPKDFLLFSANLAPGSDYAAGMKKILPQYDNALTRDWLMTFLLDLGVERDDGELRFKIETCNSRLEEAPTVLAISAKKQKRLLTSSPTMERDELKRIVAGFHFTHSCRLEVDGERFDFRAGSAIRLFFSCRYTPERVRKILARHKLKVCEQWIAASGEEGVFLVRRL
;
A
#
# COMPACT_ATOMS: atom_id res chain seq x y z
N MET A 1 19.62 -13.06 27.43
CA MET A 1 18.86 -13.25 26.15
C MET A 1 19.52 -12.41 25.07
N SER A 2 19.73 -12.92 23.87
CA SER A 2 20.30 -12.14 22.77
C SER A 2 19.38 -10.96 22.46
N SER A 3 19.90 -9.73 22.49
CA SER A 3 19.20 -8.49 22.11
C SER A 3 19.13 -8.31 20.59
N ALA A 4 19.77 -9.20 19.80
CA ALA A 4 19.81 -9.12 18.35
C ALA A 4 18.59 -9.78 17.68
N ALA A 5 18.20 -9.25 16.54
CA ALA A 5 17.19 -9.81 15.67
C ALA A 5 17.78 -10.10 14.28
N ASN A 6 17.52 -11.30 13.75
CA ASN A 6 17.82 -11.58 12.35
C ASN A 6 16.70 -11.01 11.48
N VAL A 7 17.05 -10.17 10.52
CA VAL A 7 16.13 -9.58 9.54
C VAL A 7 16.67 -9.90 8.15
N LEU A 8 15.82 -10.48 7.31
CA LEU A 8 16.14 -10.68 5.90
C LEU A 8 15.87 -9.39 5.15
N ILE A 9 16.85 -8.90 4.39
CA ILE A 9 16.71 -7.74 3.53
C ILE A 9 16.77 -8.20 2.07
N HIS A 10 15.68 -7.99 1.33
CA HIS A 10 15.60 -8.31 -0.08
C HIS A 10 16.38 -7.29 -0.91
N SER A 11 16.90 -7.72 -2.07
CA SER A 11 17.71 -6.86 -2.97
C SER A 11 16.97 -5.60 -3.43
N SER A 12 15.63 -5.59 -3.47
CA SER A 12 14.85 -4.37 -3.75
C SER A 12 15.11 -3.21 -2.77
N GLN A 13 15.72 -3.51 -1.61
CA GLN A 13 16.09 -2.54 -0.58
C GLN A 13 17.60 -2.39 -0.40
N PHE A 14 18.40 -2.91 -1.33
CA PHE A 14 19.82 -2.63 -1.37
C PHE A 14 20.07 -1.18 -1.83
N PRO A 15 21.14 -0.54 -1.33
CA PRO A 15 21.39 0.89 -1.54
C PRO A 15 21.32 1.32 -3.00
N GLU A 16 21.86 0.54 -3.93
CA GLU A 16 21.85 0.83 -5.37
C GLU A 16 20.44 0.84 -5.96
N ASN A 17 19.55 -0.04 -5.52
CA ASN A 17 18.16 -0.10 -5.97
C ASN A 17 17.32 1.02 -5.36
N VAL A 18 17.54 1.34 -4.08
CA VAL A 18 16.90 2.48 -3.41
C VAL A 18 17.31 3.79 -4.08
N ARG A 19 18.61 3.96 -4.38
CA ARG A 19 19.14 5.11 -5.09
C ARG A 19 18.50 5.26 -6.48
N ARG A 20 18.48 4.19 -7.26
CA ARG A 20 17.83 4.19 -8.60
C ARG A 20 16.38 4.67 -8.51
N ASP A 21 15.61 4.17 -7.54
CA ASP A 21 14.20 4.49 -7.38
C ASP A 21 13.99 5.93 -6.88
N LEU A 22 14.93 6.48 -6.09
CA LEU A 22 14.93 7.89 -5.70
C LEU A 22 15.13 8.79 -6.90
N LEU A 23 16.16 8.54 -7.71
CA LEU A 23 16.43 9.30 -8.91
C LEU A 23 15.28 9.21 -9.92
N ALA A 24 14.68 8.03 -10.08
CA ALA A 24 13.48 7.83 -10.90
C ALA A 24 12.28 8.66 -10.38
N SER A 25 12.10 8.74 -9.07
CA SER A 25 11.04 9.57 -8.46
C SER A 25 11.20 11.05 -8.80
N LEU A 26 12.42 11.56 -8.76
CA LEU A 26 12.73 12.97 -9.07
C LEU A 26 12.59 13.25 -10.56
N ARG A 27 13.11 12.37 -11.44
CA ARG A 27 13.00 12.50 -12.90
C ARG A 27 11.55 12.48 -13.39
N THR A 28 10.74 11.58 -12.84
CA THR A 28 9.33 11.44 -13.22
C THR A 28 8.41 12.41 -12.47
N ARG A 29 8.92 13.12 -11.48
CA ARG A 29 8.13 13.97 -10.55
C ARG A 29 6.99 13.21 -9.88
N ARG A 30 7.20 11.93 -9.57
CA ARG A 30 6.27 11.03 -8.91
C ARG A 30 7.02 10.25 -7.85
N VAL A 31 6.90 10.67 -6.60
CA VAL A 31 7.62 10.03 -5.49
C VAL A 31 7.15 8.60 -5.33
N ASN A 32 8.11 7.66 -5.31
CA ASN A 32 7.84 6.29 -4.97
C ASN A 32 7.37 6.23 -3.52
N HIS A 33 6.26 5.56 -3.31
CA HIS A 33 5.57 5.45 -2.04
C HIS A 33 6.48 5.01 -0.88
N LYS A 34 7.46 4.17 -1.12
CA LYS A 34 8.40 3.69 -0.09
C LYS A 34 9.14 4.80 0.65
N PHE A 35 9.45 5.92 -0.03
CA PHE A 35 10.19 7.05 0.55
C PHE A 35 9.42 7.82 1.63
N HIS A 36 8.17 7.47 1.90
CA HIS A 36 7.42 7.98 3.03
C HIS A 36 7.52 7.10 4.29
N TYR A 37 8.28 5.98 4.23
CA TYR A 37 8.38 5.01 5.32
C TYR A 37 9.80 4.51 5.60
N ASP A 38 10.76 4.78 4.75
CA ASP A 38 12.09 4.14 4.79
C ASP A 38 12.98 4.62 5.95
N SER A 39 12.84 5.90 6.37
CA SER A 39 13.59 6.42 7.50
C SER A 39 12.84 6.25 8.83
N VAL A 40 13.59 6.24 9.95
CA VAL A 40 13.01 6.23 11.31
C VAL A 40 12.12 7.46 11.53
N LYS A 41 12.55 8.63 11.07
CA LYS A 41 11.80 9.89 11.18
C LYS A 41 10.44 9.80 10.47
N GLN A 42 10.40 9.30 9.24
CA GLN A 42 9.17 9.12 8.47
C GLN A 42 8.27 8.05 9.07
N THR A 43 8.86 6.94 9.52
CA THR A 43 8.14 5.89 10.26
C THR A 43 7.43 6.45 11.50
N GLN A 44 8.13 7.27 12.31
CA GLN A 44 7.54 7.88 13.51
C GLN A 44 6.38 8.81 13.18
N LYS A 45 6.53 9.65 12.15
CA LYS A 45 5.46 10.56 11.70
C LYS A 45 4.24 9.80 11.19
N TRP A 46 4.46 8.75 10.40
CA TRP A 46 3.35 7.90 9.94
C TRP A 46 2.66 7.17 11.09
N LEU A 47 3.41 6.66 12.08
CA LEU A 47 2.83 6.03 13.26
C LEU A 47 1.98 7.01 14.07
N ALA A 48 2.43 8.27 14.24
CA ALA A 48 1.66 9.32 14.91
C ALA A 48 0.37 9.66 14.13
N LEU A 49 0.46 9.81 12.81
CA LEU A 49 -0.68 10.01 11.92
C LEU A 49 -1.69 8.85 12.04
N HIS A 50 -1.20 7.62 11.94
CA HIS A 50 -2.02 6.42 12.04
C HIS A 50 -2.66 6.27 13.45
N GLN A 51 -1.94 6.64 14.50
CA GLN A 51 -2.49 6.62 15.86
C GLN A 51 -3.63 7.61 16.04
N THR A 52 -3.51 8.79 15.43
CA THR A 52 -4.51 9.86 15.58
C THR A 52 -5.74 9.66 14.71
N TYR A 53 -5.57 9.20 13.46
CA TYR A 53 -6.65 9.22 12.47
C TYR A 53 -7.09 7.85 11.96
N SER A 54 -6.44 6.74 12.35
CA SER A 54 -6.86 5.43 11.84
C SER A 54 -8.21 5.00 12.37
N PRO A 55 -9.22 4.74 11.51
CA PRO A 55 -10.52 4.24 11.94
C PRO A 55 -10.42 2.95 12.75
N THR A 56 -9.43 2.09 12.46
CA THR A 56 -9.20 0.84 13.21
C THR A 56 -8.77 1.05 14.66
N ARG A 57 -8.46 2.28 15.06
CA ARG A 57 -8.13 2.64 16.44
C ARG A 57 -9.28 3.40 17.14
N ASN A 58 -9.96 4.24 16.41
CA ASN A 58 -10.86 5.26 16.94
C ASN A 58 -12.35 4.93 16.68
N ASP A 59 -12.66 3.93 15.85
CA ASP A 59 -14.02 3.52 15.50
C ASP A 59 -14.25 2.04 15.89
N ALA A 60 -15.09 1.82 16.90
CA ALA A 60 -15.43 0.49 17.38
C ALA A 60 -16.11 -0.38 16.30
N ASN A 61 -16.91 0.22 15.41
CA ASN A 61 -17.52 -0.51 14.30
C ASN A 61 -16.47 -0.98 13.28
N CYS A 62 -15.51 -0.12 12.93
CA CYS A 62 -14.40 -0.52 12.08
C CYS A 62 -13.56 -1.63 12.73
N GLN A 63 -13.31 -1.56 14.06
CA GLN A 63 -12.63 -2.62 14.79
C GLN A 63 -13.40 -3.95 14.71
N ALA A 64 -14.73 -3.90 14.87
CA ALA A 64 -15.58 -5.09 14.80
C ALA A 64 -15.57 -5.73 13.39
N VAL A 65 -15.49 -4.92 12.34
CA VAL A 65 -15.33 -5.40 10.95
C VAL A 65 -14.05 -6.21 10.78
N TYR A 66 -12.94 -5.74 11.32
CA TYR A 66 -11.68 -6.50 11.29
C TYR A 66 -11.78 -7.79 12.09
N GLU A 67 -12.39 -7.78 13.29
CA GLU A 67 -12.57 -8.99 14.10
C GLU A 67 -13.42 -10.05 13.39
N LYS A 68 -14.47 -9.64 12.65
CA LYS A 68 -15.27 -10.56 11.81
C LYS A 68 -14.39 -11.18 10.72
N GLY A 69 -13.58 -10.37 10.03
CA GLY A 69 -12.64 -10.86 9.02
C GLY A 69 -11.60 -11.82 9.60
N PHE A 70 -11.04 -11.53 10.77
CA PHE A 70 -10.10 -12.42 11.47
C PHE A 70 -10.75 -13.74 11.86
N ALA A 71 -11.99 -13.68 12.37
CA ALA A 71 -12.74 -14.88 12.75
C ALA A 71 -13.04 -15.79 11.55
N ALA A 72 -13.46 -15.20 10.43
CA ALA A 72 -13.75 -15.94 9.21
C ALA A 72 -12.47 -16.57 8.61
N ALA A 73 -11.39 -15.79 8.47
CA ALA A 73 -10.12 -16.33 7.99
C ALA A 73 -9.61 -17.48 8.86
N ALA A 74 -9.72 -17.37 10.19
CA ALA A 74 -9.33 -18.42 11.11
C ALA A 74 -10.26 -19.66 11.03
N ALA A 75 -11.53 -19.51 10.65
CA ALA A 75 -12.48 -20.59 10.45
C ALA A 75 -12.24 -21.36 9.15
N GLU A 76 -11.88 -20.63 8.07
CA GLU A 76 -11.60 -21.23 6.76
C GLU A 76 -10.32 -22.07 6.75
N ILE A 77 -9.32 -21.72 7.54
CA ILE A 77 -8.07 -22.49 7.63
C ILE A 77 -8.32 -23.77 8.44
N LYS A 78 -8.43 -24.91 7.77
CA LYS A 78 -8.68 -26.21 8.44
C LYS A 78 -7.40 -26.84 9.00
N SER A 79 -6.23 -26.55 8.42
CA SER A 79 -4.93 -27.07 8.90
C SER A 79 -4.65 -26.66 10.36
N ARG A 80 -3.91 -27.51 11.07
CA ARG A 80 -3.37 -27.17 12.41
C ARG A 80 -2.21 -26.19 12.34
N ARG A 81 -1.56 -26.04 11.17
CA ARG A 81 -0.46 -25.11 10.93
C ARG A 81 -0.86 -24.08 9.90
N VAL A 82 -0.36 -22.86 10.06
CA VAL A 82 -0.58 -21.77 9.11
C VAL A 82 0.60 -20.80 9.12
N ASP A 83 1.04 -20.41 7.92
CA ASP A 83 2.01 -19.35 7.75
C ASP A 83 1.28 -18.03 7.51
N VAL A 84 1.42 -17.07 8.40
CA VAL A 84 0.87 -15.72 8.24
C VAL A 84 1.97 -14.82 7.67
N ILE A 85 1.67 -14.16 6.55
CA ILE A 85 2.59 -13.27 5.85
C ILE A 85 1.93 -11.90 5.77
N GLY A 86 2.43 -10.95 6.57
CA GLY A 86 1.93 -9.58 6.61
C GLY A 86 2.60 -8.73 5.55
N LEU A 87 1.94 -8.47 4.43
CA LEU A 87 2.43 -7.62 3.35
C LEU A 87 2.11 -6.14 3.68
N GLY A 88 3.13 -5.30 3.81
CA GLY A 88 2.97 -3.95 4.33
C GLY A 88 2.48 -3.97 5.78
N CYS A 89 3.21 -4.69 6.64
CA CYS A 89 2.77 -4.99 8.00
C CYS A 89 2.64 -3.75 8.91
N GLY A 90 3.28 -2.64 8.55
CA GLY A 90 3.33 -1.44 9.39
C GLY A 90 3.81 -1.78 10.81
N GLY A 91 3.12 -1.27 11.84
CA GLY A 91 3.42 -1.58 13.25
C GLY A 91 2.95 -2.96 13.72
N GLY A 92 2.34 -3.80 12.88
CA GLY A 92 1.96 -5.19 13.17
C GLY A 92 0.73 -5.40 14.07
N GLN A 93 0.02 -4.33 14.48
CA GLN A 93 -1.07 -4.46 15.44
C GLN A 93 -2.24 -5.30 14.90
N LYS A 94 -2.64 -5.09 13.63
CA LYS A 94 -3.73 -5.86 12.99
C LYS A 94 -3.34 -7.33 12.85
N ASP A 95 -2.12 -7.57 12.36
CA ASP A 95 -1.59 -8.93 12.24
C ASP A 95 -1.52 -9.63 13.60
N THR A 96 -1.05 -8.96 14.64
CA THR A 96 -0.96 -9.53 15.99
C THR A 96 -2.34 -9.93 16.55
N ARG A 97 -3.39 -9.13 16.27
CA ARG A 97 -4.78 -9.51 16.64
C ARG A 97 -5.21 -10.78 15.90
N LEU A 98 -4.93 -10.88 14.60
CA LEU A 98 -5.19 -12.09 13.81
C LEU A 98 -4.39 -13.30 14.33
N LEU A 99 -3.11 -13.14 14.64
CA LEU A 99 -2.26 -14.18 15.22
C LEU A 99 -2.82 -14.70 16.54
N LYS A 100 -3.30 -13.80 17.44
CA LYS A 100 -3.99 -14.18 18.67
C LYS A 100 -5.22 -15.03 18.36
N ARG A 101 -6.05 -14.59 17.40
CA ARG A 101 -7.27 -15.32 17.01
C ARG A 101 -6.97 -16.71 16.47
N LEU A 102 -5.92 -16.87 15.66
CA LEU A 102 -5.49 -18.17 15.16
C LEU A 102 -5.01 -19.09 16.29
N LYS A 103 -4.23 -18.56 17.24
CA LYS A 103 -3.76 -19.33 18.41
C LYS A 103 -4.88 -19.76 19.33
N THR A 104 -5.87 -18.92 19.60
CA THR A 104 -7.04 -19.31 20.41
C THR A 104 -7.88 -20.42 19.77
N ARG A 105 -7.72 -20.62 18.44
CA ARG A 105 -8.28 -21.76 17.72
C ARG A 105 -7.34 -22.97 17.63
N GLY A 106 -6.29 -23.02 18.44
CA GLY A 106 -5.34 -24.12 18.50
C GLY A 106 -4.40 -24.23 17.30
N LYS A 107 -4.23 -23.14 16.49
CA LYS A 107 -3.32 -23.17 15.35
C LYS A 107 -1.87 -22.94 15.78
N ALA A 108 -0.96 -23.74 15.21
CA ALA A 108 0.48 -23.46 15.24
C ALA A 108 0.81 -22.45 14.13
N VAL A 109 1.27 -21.26 14.53
CA VAL A 109 1.43 -20.12 13.62
C VAL A 109 2.90 -19.77 13.45
N THR A 110 3.34 -19.51 12.22
CA THR A 110 4.52 -18.74 11.90
C THR A 110 4.11 -17.36 11.41
N TYR A 111 4.98 -16.36 11.55
CA TYR A 111 4.70 -15.01 11.11
C TYR A 111 5.87 -14.39 10.36
N THR A 112 5.54 -13.78 9.24
CA THR A 112 6.48 -13.02 8.43
C THR A 112 5.95 -11.59 8.30
N PRO A 113 6.37 -10.67 9.18
CA PRO A 113 6.18 -9.25 8.92
C PRO A 113 7.03 -8.84 7.71
N CYS A 114 6.40 -8.32 6.67
CA CYS A 114 7.06 -7.83 5.48
C CYS A 114 6.65 -6.37 5.25
N ASP A 115 7.64 -5.50 5.11
CA ASP A 115 7.45 -4.08 4.84
C ASP A 115 8.68 -3.53 4.12
N VAL A 116 8.55 -2.39 3.47
CA VAL A 116 9.67 -1.67 2.86
C VAL A 116 10.56 -1.00 3.91
N SER A 117 10.01 -0.70 5.08
CA SER A 117 10.67 -0.02 6.19
C SER A 117 11.26 -1.01 7.19
N PRO A 118 12.61 -1.02 7.41
CA PRO A 118 13.23 -1.80 8.49
C PRO A 118 12.63 -1.49 9.87
N ALA A 119 12.33 -0.22 10.15
CA ALA A 119 11.75 0.20 11.41
C ALA A 119 10.34 -0.37 11.62
N MET A 120 9.50 -0.40 10.57
CA MET A 120 8.18 -1.03 10.62
C MET A 120 8.28 -2.53 10.85
N VAL A 121 9.15 -3.22 10.12
CA VAL A 121 9.36 -4.67 10.27
C VAL A 121 9.80 -5.03 11.69
N LEU A 122 10.72 -4.26 12.28
CA LEU A 122 11.17 -4.47 13.66
C LEU A 122 10.05 -4.18 14.66
N THR A 123 9.27 -3.13 14.45
CA THR A 123 8.09 -2.80 15.31
C THR A 123 7.04 -3.91 15.23
N ALA A 124 6.72 -4.39 14.04
CA ALA A 124 5.76 -5.48 13.84
C ALA A 124 6.24 -6.79 14.47
N ARG A 125 7.54 -7.11 14.31
CA ARG A 125 8.16 -8.24 15.00
C ARG A 125 8.00 -8.11 16.52
N GLN A 126 8.38 -6.99 17.08
CA GLN A 126 8.29 -6.77 18.54
C GLN A 126 6.87 -6.93 19.05
N THR A 127 5.89 -6.37 18.34
CA THR A 127 4.47 -6.50 18.67
C THR A 127 4.00 -7.96 18.60
N ALA A 128 4.46 -8.72 17.60
CA ALA A 128 4.07 -10.11 17.40
C ALA A 128 4.70 -11.08 18.42
N LEU A 129 5.85 -10.76 19.00
CA LEU A 129 6.51 -11.61 20.01
C LEU A 129 5.69 -11.83 21.27
N ALA A 130 4.67 -11.01 21.54
CA ALA A 130 3.69 -11.27 22.59
C ALA A 130 2.81 -12.50 22.29
N VAL A 131 2.80 -12.99 21.05
CA VAL A 131 1.93 -14.07 20.57
C VAL A 131 2.70 -15.21 19.94
N VAL A 132 3.71 -14.91 19.14
CA VAL A 132 4.50 -15.87 18.35
C VAL A 132 5.90 -15.97 18.91
N PRO A 133 6.44 -17.17 19.18
CA PRO A 133 7.82 -17.35 19.58
C PRO A 133 8.80 -16.76 18.56
N LYS A 134 9.95 -16.26 19.02
CA LYS A 134 10.95 -15.61 18.15
C LYS A 134 11.45 -16.52 17.02
N GLU A 135 11.52 -17.82 17.25
CA GLU A 135 11.94 -18.85 16.29
C GLU A 135 10.93 -19.09 15.19
N ARG A 136 9.70 -18.57 15.34
CA ARG A 136 8.62 -18.64 14.37
C ARG A 136 8.25 -17.27 13.77
N CYS A 137 9.08 -16.25 14.03
CA CYS A 137 8.91 -14.91 13.49
C CYS A 137 10.08 -14.58 12.54
N PHE A 138 9.77 -14.35 11.27
CA PHE A 138 10.74 -14.22 10.17
C PHE A 138 10.62 -12.84 9.51
N PRO A 139 11.19 -11.79 10.10
CA PRO A 139 11.07 -10.42 9.60
C PRO A 139 11.76 -10.26 8.24
N LEU A 140 11.09 -9.60 7.31
CA LEU A 140 11.52 -9.40 5.93
C LEU A 140 11.36 -7.93 5.53
N VAL A 141 12.44 -7.30 5.08
CA VAL A 141 12.39 -5.96 4.47
C VAL A 141 12.39 -6.12 2.96
N CYS A 142 11.31 -5.67 2.30
CA CYS A 142 11.10 -5.91 0.87
C CYS A 142 10.13 -4.88 0.27
N ASP A 143 10.45 -4.38 -0.92
CA ASP A 143 9.52 -3.61 -1.74
C ASP A 143 8.69 -4.57 -2.62
N LEU A 144 7.41 -4.65 -2.35
CA LEU A 144 6.49 -5.57 -3.03
C LEU A 144 6.32 -5.25 -4.53
N VAL A 145 6.53 -3.99 -4.93
CA VAL A 145 6.35 -3.58 -6.32
C VAL A 145 7.57 -3.94 -7.17
N THR A 146 8.77 -3.72 -6.65
CA THR A 146 10.01 -3.91 -7.40
C THR A 146 10.60 -5.32 -7.27
N ALA A 147 10.18 -6.10 -6.26
CA ALA A 147 10.60 -7.49 -6.12
C ALA A 147 9.90 -8.39 -7.15
N ASP A 148 10.68 -9.11 -7.96
CA ASP A 148 10.16 -10.00 -9.02
C ASP A 148 10.11 -11.47 -8.61
N ASP A 149 10.82 -11.84 -7.54
CA ASP A 149 10.98 -13.21 -7.04
C ASP A 149 10.12 -13.52 -5.80
N LEU A 150 9.14 -12.66 -5.44
CA LEU A 150 8.28 -12.85 -4.27
C LEU A 150 7.73 -14.28 -4.11
N PRO A 151 7.25 -14.97 -5.18
CA PRO A 151 6.77 -16.33 -5.04
C PRO A 151 7.86 -17.31 -4.56
N THR A 152 9.10 -17.13 -4.98
CA THR A 152 10.25 -17.94 -4.57
C THR A 152 10.66 -17.59 -3.15
N LEU A 153 10.75 -16.30 -2.83
CA LEU A 153 11.11 -15.78 -1.50
C LEU A 153 10.19 -16.35 -0.40
N PHE A 154 8.88 -16.43 -0.66
CA PHE A 154 7.92 -17.01 0.29
C PHE A 154 7.78 -18.55 0.20
N ARG A 155 8.38 -19.21 -0.81
CA ARG A 155 8.43 -20.68 -0.89
C ARG A 155 9.63 -21.27 -0.15
N ALA A 156 10.72 -20.57 -0.05
CA ALA A 156 12.00 -21.03 0.51
C ALA A 156 11.97 -21.35 2.02
N ARG A 157 10.79 -21.43 2.63
CA ARG A 157 10.61 -21.69 4.06
C ARG A 157 10.21 -23.12 4.37
N PRO A 158 10.48 -23.63 5.58
CA PRO A 158 10.38 -25.06 5.91
C PRO A 158 8.97 -25.67 5.77
N SER A 159 7.91 -24.87 5.60
CA SER A 159 6.53 -25.37 5.56
C SER A 159 5.85 -25.17 4.21
N THR A 160 6.43 -25.68 3.14
CA THR A 160 5.89 -25.57 1.76
C THR A 160 4.49 -26.19 1.58
N LEU A 161 4.04 -27.04 2.50
CA LEU A 161 2.76 -27.76 2.43
C LEU A 161 1.63 -27.10 3.21
N ASP A 162 1.94 -26.28 4.21
CA ASP A 162 0.92 -25.60 5.02
C ASP A 162 0.22 -24.49 4.22
N PRO A 163 -1.06 -24.21 4.49
CA PRO A 163 -1.75 -23.06 3.90
C PRO A 163 -1.12 -21.77 4.40
N ARG A 164 -1.04 -20.77 3.52
CA ARG A 164 -0.58 -19.42 3.84
C ARG A 164 -1.78 -18.49 3.95
N LEU A 165 -1.73 -17.62 4.93
CA LEU A 165 -2.65 -16.50 5.07
C LEU A 165 -1.87 -15.21 4.85
N PHE A 166 -2.06 -14.60 3.70
CA PHE A 166 -1.52 -13.27 3.42
C PHE A 166 -2.42 -12.21 4.02
N THR A 167 -1.85 -11.26 4.72
CA THR A 167 -2.55 -10.03 5.13
C THR A 167 -2.03 -8.85 4.33
N PHE A 168 -2.95 -7.93 3.95
CA PHE A 168 -2.61 -6.73 3.16
C PHE A 168 -3.53 -5.58 3.57
N PHE A 169 -3.28 -5.04 4.78
CA PHE A 169 -4.19 -4.10 5.41
C PHE A 169 -3.84 -2.65 5.13
N GLY A 170 -4.77 -1.92 4.50
CA GLY A 170 -4.63 -0.50 4.20
C GLY A 170 -3.62 -0.17 3.11
N MET A 171 -3.12 -1.16 2.40
CA MET A 171 -2.04 -1.00 1.43
C MET A 171 -2.52 -0.85 -0.01
N ILE A 172 -3.56 -1.59 -0.42
CA ILE A 172 -4.05 -1.58 -1.81
C ILE A 172 -4.37 -0.18 -2.35
N PRO A 173 -4.85 0.79 -1.54
CA PRO A 173 -5.09 2.15 -2.02
C PRO A 173 -3.86 2.89 -2.53
N ASN A 174 -2.68 2.52 -2.06
CA ASN A 174 -1.43 3.23 -2.30
C ASN A 174 -0.57 2.62 -3.42
N PHE A 175 -1.13 1.65 -4.13
CA PHE A 175 -0.49 1.01 -5.28
C PHE A 175 -1.31 1.19 -6.54
N GLU A 176 -0.63 1.29 -7.67
CA GLU A 176 -1.31 1.19 -8.97
C GLU A 176 -1.82 -0.26 -9.13
N PRO A 177 -3.12 -0.45 -9.41
CA PRO A 177 -3.70 -1.81 -9.46
C PRO A 177 -3.00 -2.75 -10.44
N GLN A 178 -2.53 -2.23 -11.57
CA GLN A 178 -1.81 -2.99 -12.59
C GLN A 178 -0.46 -3.53 -12.12
N ASP A 179 0.14 -2.91 -11.10
CA ASP A 179 1.45 -3.32 -10.58
C ASP A 179 1.30 -4.33 -9.44
N ILE A 180 0.37 -4.10 -8.52
CA ILE A 180 0.26 -4.91 -7.30
C ILE A 180 -0.63 -6.15 -7.46
N LEU A 181 -1.73 -6.07 -8.20
CA LEU A 181 -2.69 -7.18 -8.29
C LEU A 181 -2.14 -8.43 -8.99
N PRO A 182 -1.37 -8.33 -10.10
CA PRO A 182 -0.70 -9.50 -10.67
C PRO A 182 0.24 -10.18 -9.69
N LYS A 183 0.99 -9.39 -8.89
CA LYS A 183 1.91 -9.91 -7.87
C LYS A 183 1.17 -10.64 -6.76
N LEU A 184 0.10 -10.04 -6.22
CA LEU A 184 -0.75 -10.70 -5.22
C LEU A 184 -1.35 -12.00 -5.77
N ALA A 185 -1.88 -11.98 -7.00
CA ALA A 185 -2.42 -13.18 -7.64
C ALA A 185 -1.36 -14.27 -7.86
N GLY A 186 -0.13 -13.90 -8.18
CA GLY A 186 1.01 -14.80 -8.32
C GLY A 186 1.45 -15.45 -7.00
N LEU A 187 1.23 -14.77 -5.87
CA LEU A 187 1.57 -15.28 -4.54
C LEU A 187 0.60 -16.33 -4.03
N ILE A 188 -0.69 -16.18 -4.32
CA ILE A 188 -1.77 -16.95 -3.71
C ILE A 188 -1.94 -18.28 -4.45
N ARG A 189 -1.69 -19.42 -3.78
CA ARG A 189 -1.97 -20.78 -4.26
C ARG A 189 -3.44 -21.14 -4.01
N PRO A 190 -4.00 -22.20 -4.62
CA PRO A 190 -5.41 -22.60 -4.42
C PRO A 190 -5.82 -22.82 -2.96
N LYS A 191 -4.88 -23.24 -2.08
CA LYS A 191 -5.13 -23.48 -0.64
C LYS A 191 -4.84 -22.29 0.25
N ASP A 192 -4.31 -21.20 -0.31
CA ASP A 192 -3.96 -20.00 0.43
C ASP A 192 -5.14 -19.02 0.48
N PHE A 193 -5.08 -18.11 1.44
CA PHE A 193 -6.04 -17.02 1.57
C PHE A 193 -5.32 -15.67 1.57
N LEU A 194 -6.01 -14.65 1.09
CA LEU A 194 -5.65 -13.25 1.26
C LEU A 194 -6.75 -12.57 2.07
N LEU A 195 -6.37 -12.00 3.20
CA LEU A 195 -7.23 -11.12 3.99
C LEU A 195 -6.70 -9.70 3.86
N PHE A 196 -7.45 -8.84 3.20
CA PHE A 196 -6.99 -7.46 2.97
C PHE A 196 -8.06 -6.45 3.32
N SER A 197 -7.65 -5.19 3.50
CA SER A 197 -8.58 -4.09 3.61
C SER A 197 -8.36 -3.04 2.52
N ALA A 198 -9.45 -2.40 2.12
CA ALA A 198 -9.46 -1.33 1.15
C ALA A 198 -10.16 -0.09 1.71
N ASN A 199 -9.59 1.06 1.41
CA ASN A 199 -10.25 2.34 1.65
C ASN A 199 -11.36 2.51 0.61
N LEU A 200 -12.58 2.80 1.08
CA LEU A 200 -13.76 2.92 0.24
C LEU A 200 -14.23 4.37 0.14
N ALA A 201 -14.88 4.70 -0.95
CA ALA A 201 -15.68 5.91 -1.07
C ALA A 201 -17.09 5.61 -0.53
N PRO A 202 -17.56 6.32 0.52
CA PRO A 202 -18.83 6.05 1.15
C PRO A 202 -20.02 6.50 0.30
N GLY A 203 -21.18 5.86 0.54
CA GLY A 203 -22.45 6.18 -0.13
C GLY A 203 -22.60 5.50 -1.50
N SER A 204 -23.79 5.74 -2.11
CA SER A 204 -24.14 5.19 -3.42
C SER A 204 -23.59 6.01 -4.58
N ASP A 205 -23.38 7.30 -4.38
CA ASP A 205 -22.71 8.18 -5.35
C ASP A 205 -21.20 8.21 -5.09
N TYR A 206 -20.47 7.59 -6.01
CA TYR A 206 -19.03 7.47 -5.90
C TYR A 206 -18.30 8.84 -5.94
N ALA A 207 -18.79 9.78 -6.75
CA ALA A 207 -18.16 11.11 -6.85
C ALA A 207 -18.41 11.94 -5.59
N ALA A 208 -19.62 11.88 -5.03
CA ALA A 208 -19.95 12.51 -3.75
C ALA A 208 -19.14 11.89 -2.61
N GLY A 209 -19.01 10.56 -2.57
CA GLY A 209 -18.16 9.85 -1.62
C GLY A 209 -16.71 10.32 -1.66
N MET A 210 -16.13 10.48 -2.86
CA MET A 210 -14.78 11.00 -3.03
C MET A 210 -14.62 12.43 -2.48
N LYS A 211 -15.58 13.30 -2.72
CA LYS A 211 -15.58 14.68 -2.20
C LYS A 211 -15.66 14.71 -0.67
N LYS A 212 -16.44 13.80 -0.06
CA LYS A 212 -16.56 13.67 1.39
C LYS A 212 -15.23 13.27 2.05
N ILE A 213 -14.46 12.41 1.37
CA ILE A 213 -13.19 11.88 1.90
C ILE A 213 -12.03 12.88 1.75
N LEU A 214 -12.01 13.69 0.71
CA LEU A 214 -10.87 14.57 0.37
C LEU A 214 -10.37 15.39 1.58
N PRO A 215 -11.23 16.08 2.38
CA PRO A 215 -10.78 16.88 3.51
C PRO A 215 -10.05 16.08 4.61
N GLN A 216 -10.30 14.78 4.72
CA GLN A 216 -9.66 13.93 5.74
C GLN A 216 -8.15 13.78 5.51
N TYR A 217 -7.67 13.98 4.28
CA TYR A 217 -6.24 13.94 3.95
C TYR A 217 -5.52 15.24 4.27
N ASP A 218 -6.25 16.36 4.31
CA ASP A 218 -5.67 17.68 4.50
C ASP A 218 -5.66 18.08 5.99
N ASN A 219 -4.71 17.52 6.72
CA ASN A 219 -4.48 17.80 8.13
C ASN A 219 -2.98 17.98 8.41
N ALA A 220 -2.65 18.59 9.55
CA ALA A 220 -1.28 18.96 9.91
C ALA A 220 -0.31 17.75 9.94
N LEU A 221 -0.75 16.58 10.46
CA LEU A 221 0.10 15.39 10.53
C LEU A 221 0.37 14.80 9.15
N THR A 222 -0.63 14.76 8.28
CA THR A 222 -0.47 14.30 6.89
C THR A 222 0.48 15.23 6.12
N ARG A 223 0.29 16.54 6.24
CA ARG A 223 1.17 17.53 5.62
C ARG A 223 2.60 17.38 6.09
N ASP A 224 2.82 17.25 7.39
CA ASP A 224 4.16 17.14 7.97
C ASP A 224 4.84 15.82 7.57
N TRP A 225 4.10 14.71 7.54
CA TRP A 225 4.61 13.42 7.10
C TRP A 225 5.03 13.45 5.61
N LEU A 226 4.19 13.94 4.72
CA LEU A 226 4.46 13.99 3.28
C LEU A 226 5.61 14.96 2.93
N MET A 227 5.64 16.13 3.59
CA MET A 227 6.69 17.12 3.37
C MET A 227 8.07 16.64 3.79
N THR A 228 8.16 15.68 4.71
CA THR A 228 9.45 15.18 5.21
C THR A 228 10.37 14.71 4.08
N PHE A 229 9.83 14.07 3.04
CA PHE A 229 10.60 13.63 1.87
C PHE A 229 11.31 14.81 1.17
N LEU A 230 10.59 15.90 0.92
CA LEU A 230 11.15 17.07 0.25
C LEU A 230 12.13 17.84 1.14
N LEU A 231 11.80 17.98 2.44
CA LEU A 231 12.67 18.63 3.41
C LEU A 231 14.01 17.89 3.56
N ASP A 232 14.00 16.55 3.54
CA ASP A 232 15.21 15.73 3.60
C ASP A 232 16.09 15.87 2.34
N LEU A 233 15.53 16.36 1.23
CA LEU A 233 16.23 16.66 -0.02
C LEU A 233 16.66 18.14 -0.13
N GLY A 234 16.36 18.98 0.89
CA GLY A 234 16.74 20.38 0.92
C GLY A 234 15.71 21.35 0.32
N VAL A 235 14.49 20.90 0.00
CA VAL A 235 13.37 21.80 -0.33
C VAL A 235 12.87 22.45 0.96
N GLU A 236 12.67 23.75 0.94
CA GLU A 236 12.11 24.48 2.08
C GLU A 236 10.57 24.53 2.03
N ARG A 237 9.94 24.81 3.17
CA ARG A 237 8.47 24.90 3.24
C ARG A 237 7.90 26.02 2.38
N ASP A 238 8.65 27.10 2.27
CA ASP A 238 8.26 28.31 1.54
C ASP A 238 8.55 28.23 0.04
N ASP A 239 9.22 27.16 -0.44
CA ASP A 239 9.45 26.92 -1.87
C ASP A 239 8.15 26.60 -2.64
N GLY A 240 7.05 26.29 -1.92
CA GLY A 240 5.80 25.95 -2.57
C GLY A 240 4.68 25.58 -1.60
N GLU A 241 3.67 24.93 -2.15
CA GLU A 241 2.45 24.57 -1.44
C GLU A 241 2.02 23.13 -1.68
N LEU A 242 1.71 22.40 -0.61
CA LEU A 242 1.11 21.07 -0.69
C LEU A 242 -0.40 21.18 -0.92
N ARG A 243 -0.89 20.60 -2.03
CA ARG A 243 -2.30 20.61 -2.43
C ARG A 243 -2.82 19.19 -2.58
N PHE A 244 -4.10 19.02 -2.21
CA PHE A 244 -4.83 17.75 -2.35
C PHE A 244 -5.92 17.89 -3.40
N LYS A 245 -6.06 16.88 -4.27
CA LYS A 245 -7.09 16.85 -5.30
C LYS A 245 -7.57 15.42 -5.59
N ILE A 246 -8.73 15.31 -6.23
CA ILE A 246 -9.24 14.05 -6.76
C ILE A 246 -8.80 13.94 -8.22
N GLU A 247 -8.23 12.79 -8.58
CA GLU A 247 -7.88 12.43 -9.94
C GLU A 247 -8.55 11.11 -10.35
N THR A 248 -8.79 10.94 -11.63
CA THR A 248 -9.18 9.67 -12.21
C THR A 248 -7.92 8.85 -12.51
N CYS A 249 -7.92 7.56 -12.14
CA CYS A 249 -6.84 6.66 -12.50
C CYS A 249 -7.02 6.25 -13.97
N ASN A 250 -6.26 6.87 -14.87
CA ASN A 250 -6.25 6.47 -16.27
C ASN A 250 -5.50 5.15 -16.41
N SER A 251 -6.17 4.13 -16.93
CA SER A 251 -5.57 2.82 -17.26
C SER A 251 -4.70 2.86 -18.52
N ARG A 252 -4.60 4.01 -19.19
CA ARG A 252 -3.65 4.23 -20.29
C ARG A 252 -2.36 4.75 -19.69
N LEU A 253 -1.26 4.07 -20.02
CA LEU A 253 0.10 4.53 -19.84
C LEU A 253 0.17 6.02 -20.22
N GLU A 254 0.30 6.91 -19.24
CA GLU A 254 0.85 8.22 -19.48
C GLU A 254 2.34 7.96 -19.78
N GLU A 255 2.64 7.78 -21.06
CA GLU A 255 3.99 7.78 -21.58
C GLU A 255 4.68 9.03 -21.06
N ALA A 256 5.85 8.84 -20.45
CA ALA A 256 6.74 9.96 -20.15
C ALA A 256 6.94 10.73 -21.46
N PRO A 257 7.02 12.07 -21.44
CA PRO A 257 7.27 12.82 -22.65
C PRO A 257 8.65 12.43 -23.20
N THR A 258 8.65 11.52 -24.15
CA THR A 258 9.83 11.21 -24.97
C THR A 258 10.04 12.41 -25.86
N VAL A 259 11.08 13.18 -25.58
CA VAL A 259 11.58 14.20 -26.49
C VAL A 259 12.18 13.49 -27.68
N LEU A 260 11.37 13.24 -28.69
CA LEU A 260 11.77 13.06 -30.10
C LEU A 260 10.52 13.20 -30.96
N ALA A 261 10.27 14.44 -31.38
CA ALA A 261 9.33 14.71 -32.46
C ALA A 261 9.98 14.39 -33.80
N ILE A 262 9.46 13.39 -34.51
CA ILE A 262 9.49 13.38 -35.97
C ILE A 262 8.17 12.78 -36.49
N SER A 263 7.38 13.66 -37.05
CA SER A 263 6.46 13.50 -38.18
C SER A 263 5.77 12.14 -38.41
N ALA A 264 4.47 12.08 -38.20
CA ALA A 264 3.56 11.31 -39.05
C ALA A 264 2.14 11.89 -39.04
N LYS A 265 1.63 12.08 -40.23
CA LYS A 265 0.34 12.68 -40.60
C LYS A 265 -0.87 11.96 -40.03
N LYS A 266 -1.88 12.79 -39.67
CA LYS A 266 -3.33 12.61 -39.78
C LYS A 266 -3.84 11.17 -40.01
N GLN A 267 -4.54 10.64 -38.98
CA GLN A 267 -5.81 9.95 -39.18
C GLN A 267 -6.76 10.27 -38.02
N LYS A 268 -7.64 11.24 -38.29
CA LYS A 268 -8.87 11.47 -37.49
C LYS A 268 -9.75 10.23 -37.61
N ARG A 269 -9.85 9.44 -36.56
CA ARG A 269 -10.97 8.51 -36.38
C ARG A 269 -11.87 9.09 -35.28
N LEU A 270 -13.02 9.60 -35.69
CA LEU A 270 -14.13 9.87 -34.80
C LEU A 270 -14.49 8.56 -34.10
N LEU A 271 -14.17 8.44 -32.83
CA LEU A 271 -14.78 7.47 -31.95
C LEU A 271 -15.81 8.25 -31.13
N THR A 272 -17.07 8.06 -31.50
CA THR A 272 -18.23 8.46 -30.72
C THR A 272 -18.09 7.87 -29.33
N SER A 273 -17.90 8.74 -28.36
CA SER A 273 -17.86 8.37 -26.93
C SER A 273 -19.29 8.00 -26.50
N SER A 274 -19.52 6.72 -26.27
CA SER A 274 -20.72 6.25 -25.60
C SER A 274 -20.76 6.73 -24.15
N PRO A 275 -21.88 7.24 -23.63
CA PRO A 275 -21.99 7.80 -22.28
C PRO A 275 -21.77 6.79 -21.13
N THR A 276 -21.61 5.52 -21.44
CA THR A 276 -21.51 4.41 -20.47
C THR A 276 -20.11 4.21 -19.90
N MET A 277 -19.05 4.85 -20.42
CA MET A 277 -17.66 4.65 -19.99
C MET A 277 -17.24 5.45 -18.74
N GLU A 278 -17.91 6.54 -18.40
CA GLU A 278 -17.55 7.38 -17.24
C GLU A 278 -17.84 6.73 -15.87
N ARG A 279 -18.71 5.72 -15.80
CA ARG A 279 -19.10 5.10 -14.51
C ARG A 279 -18.12 4.10 -13.92
N ASP A 280 -17.07 3.68 -14.64
CA ASP A 280 -16.20 2.56 -14.23
C ASP A 280 -14.75 2.99 -13.88
N GLU A 281 -14.40 4.27 -13.95
CA GLU A 281 -13.05 4.74 -13.68
C GLU A 281 -12.78 4.85 -12.18
N LEU A 282 -11.66 4.23 -11.75
CA LEU A 282 -11.17 4.33 -10.38
C LEU A 282 -10.67 5.75 -10.12
N LYS A 283 -11.04 6.33 -8.97
CA LYS A 283 -10.56 7.65 -8.54
C LYS A 283 -9.59 7.50 -7.37
N ARG A 284 -8.67 8.47 -7.28
CA ARG A 284 -7.70 8.58 -6.20
C ARG A 284 -7.62 9.99 -5.67
N ILE A 285 -7.24 10.13 -4.41
CA ILE A 285 -6.81 11.39 -3.83
C ILE A 285 -5.31 11.48 -4.06
N VAL A 286 -4.85 12.62 -4.54
CA VAL A 286 -3.45 12.90 -4.82
C VAL A 286 -2.99 14.08 -3.99
N ALA A 287 -1.81 13.96 -3.38
CA ALA A 287 -1.09 15.06 -2.77
C ALA A 287 0.09 15.44 -3.67
N GLY A 288 0.14 16.69 -4.10
CA GLY A 288 1.21 17.26 -4.90
C GLY A 288 1.77 18.52 -4.28
N PHE A 289 3.10 18.64 -4.27
CA PHE A 289 3.76 19.89 -3.90
C PHE A 289 3.96 20.74 -5.16
N HIS A 290 3.44 21.96 -5.12
CA HIS A 290 3.46 22.94 -6.20
C HIS A 290 4.48 24.01 -5.87
N PHE A 291 5.56 24.08 -6.63
CA PHE A 291 6.62 25.06 -6.44
C PHE A 291 6.14 26.47 -6.80
N THR A 292 6.25 27.40 -5.89
CA THR A 292 6.00 28.84 -6.12
C THR A 292 7.26 29.57 -6.54
N HIS A 293 8.43 29.04 -6.19
CA HIS A 293 9.74 29.51 -6.59
C HIS A 293 10.50 28.42 -7.34
N SER A 294 11.53 28.81 -8.09
CA SER A 294 12.41 27.85 -8.72
C SER A 294 13.34 27.25 -7.68
N CYS A 295 13.35 25.93 -7.56
CA CYS A 295 14.17 25.16 -6.65
C CYS A 295 15.10 24.23 -7.45
N ARG A 296 16.35 24.11 -6.99
CA ARG A 296 17.35 23.21 -7.58
C ARG A 296 17.80 22.23 -6.51
N LEU A 297 17.71 20.95 -6.85
CA LEU A 297 18.19 19.86 -6.00
C LEU A 297 19.38 19.19 -6.68
N GLU A 298 20.34 18.79 -5.89
CA GLU A 298 21.44 17.93 -6.32
C GLU A 298 21.39 16.66 -5.46
N VAL A 299 21.20 15.51 -6.10
CA VAL A 299 21.10 14.21 -5.45
C VAL A 299 22.01 13.23 -6.17
N ASP A 300 22.98 12.69 -5.45
CA ASP A 300 23.95 11.71 -5.98
C ASP A 300 24.67 12.18 -7.26
N GLY A 301 25.01 13.47 -7.35
CA GLY A 301 25.67 14.08 -8.50
C GLY A 301 24.75 14.37 -9.68
N GLU A 302 23.43 14.08 -9.56
CA GLU A 302 22.43 14.47 -10.56
C GLU A 302 21.69 15.73 -10.12
N ARG A 303 21.43 16.59 -11.10
CA ARG A 303 20.74 17.87 -10.89
C ARG A 303 19.30 17.82 -11.37
N PHE A 304 18.40 18.31 -10.51
CA PHE A 304 16.96 18.39 -10.76
C PHE A 304 16.49 19.84 -10.60
N ASP A 305 15.99 20.44 -11.67
CA ASP A 305 15.48 21.80 -11.69
C ASP A 305 13.94 21.78 -11.63
N PHE A 306 13.36 22.35 -10.59
CA PHE A 306 11.92 22.55 -10.42
C PHE A 306 11.64 24.04 -10.62
N ARG A 307 10.97 24.40 -11.70
CA ARG A 307 10.60 25.79 -12.02
C ARG A 307 9.38 26.19 -11.19
N ALA A 308 9.23 27.49 -10.92
CA ALA A 308 7.97 28.04 -10.42
C ALA A 308 6.79 27.57 -11.29
N GLY A 309 5.68 27.19 -10.66
CA GLY A 309 4.50 26.61 -11.33
C GLY A 309 4.59 25.11 -11.62
N SER A 310 5.77 24.49 -11.48
CA SER A 310 5.86 23.01 -11.60
C SER A 310 5.39 22.30 -10.33
N ALA A 311 5.14 21.00 -10.43
CA ALA A 311 4.71 20.20 -9.30
C ALA A 311 5.39 18.84 -9.27
N ILE A 312 5.50 18.28 -8.04
CA ILE A 312 5.88 16.88 -7.81
C ILE A 312 4.78 16.19 -7.03
N ARG A 313 4.32 15.01 -7.51
CA ARG A 313 3.35 14.18 -6.79
C ARG A 313 4.06 13.45 -5.65
N LEU A 314 3.63 13.71 -4.43
CA LEU A 314 4.19 13.06 -3.24
C LEU A 314 3.46 11.75 -2.92
N PHE A 315 2.12 11.75 -3.04
CA PHE A 315 1.31 10.65 -2.55
C PHE A 315 0.04 10.48 -3.38
N PHE A 316 -0.51 9.27 -3.39
CA PHE A 316 -1.87 9.03 -3.83
C PHE A 316 -2.53 7.93 -3.01
N SER A 317 -3.86 7.94 -2.97
CA SER A 317 -4.67 6.91 -2.34
C SER A 317 -5.93 6.66 -3.17
N CYS A 318 -6.02 5.47 -3.77
CA CYS A 318 -7.19 5.03 -4.50
C CYS A 318 -8.35 4.77 -3.53
N ARG A 319 -9.57 5.11 -3.96
CA ARG A 319 -10.78 4.79 -3.22
C ARG A 319 -11.64 3.85 -4.04
N TYR A 320 -12.01 2.75 -3.44
CA TYR A 320 -12.78 1.70 -4.09
C TYR A 320 -14.26 1.79 -3.72
N THR A 321 -15.09 1.01 -4.38
CA THR A 321 -16.38 0.53 -3.85
C THR A 321 -16.28 -0.99 -3.67
N PRO A 322 -17.10 -1.61 -2.82
CA PRO A 322 -17.06 -3.07 -2.66
C PRO A 322 -17.24 -3.84 -3.98
N GLU A 323 -18.04 -3.29 -4.88
CA GLU A 323 -18.25 -3.85 -6.23
C GLU A 323 -16.98 -3.75 -7.07
N ARG A 324 -16.31 -2.59 -7.08
CA ARG A 324 -15.04 -2.41 -7.80
C ARG A 324 -13.95 -3.33 -7.27
N VAL A 325 -13.87 -3.54 -5.95
CA VAL A 325 -12.95 -4.51 -5.36
C VAL A 325 -13.18 -5.90 -5.95
N ARG A 326 -14.44 -6.39 -5.96
CA ARG A 326 -14.77 -7.71 -6.53
C ARG A 326 -14.40 -7.79 -8.01
N LYS A 327 -14.76 -6.78 -8.79
CA LYS A 327 -14.55 -6.73 -10.24
C LYS A 327 -13.07 -6.72 -10.61
N ILE A 328 -12.26 -5.92 -9.93
CA ILE A 328 -10.82 -5.82 -10.20
C ILE A 328 -10.08 -7.09 -9.79
N LEU A 329 -10.42 -7.70 -8.66
CA LEU A 329 -9.83 -8.97 -8.22
C LEU A 329 -10.19 -10.13 -9.16
N ALA A 330 -11.44 -10.19 -9.64
CA ALA A 330 -11.89 -11.22 -10.56
C ALA A 330 -11.08 -11.26 -11.88
N ARG A 331 -10.63 -10.09 -12.37
CA ARG A 331 -9.74 -9.99 -13.55
C ARG A 331 -8.40 -10.70 -13.35
N HIS A 332 -7.98 -10.90 -12.10
CA HIS A 332 -6.75 -11.58 -11.71
C HIS A 332 -7.00 -12.99 -11.14
N LYS A 333 -8.16 -13.59 -11.43
CA LYS A 333 -8.55 -14.93 -10.94
C LYS A 333 -8.58 -15.03 -9.40
N LEU A 334 -8.88 -13.92 -8.74
CA LEU A 334 -9.08 -13.82 -7.30
C LEU A 334 -10.56 -13.62 -7.00
N LYS A 335 -11.11 -14.46 -6.11
CA LYS A 335 -12.52 -14.42 -5.70
C LYS A 335 -12.65 -13.91 -4.28
N VAL A 336 -13.46 -12.87 -4.07
CA VAL A 336 -13.91 -12.47 -2.74
C VAL A 336 -14.89 -13.52 -2.23
N CYS A 337 -14.54 -14.21 -1.16
CA CYS A 337 -15.39 -15.19 -0.47
C CYS A 337 -16.36 -14.49 0.46
N GLU A 338 -15.86 -13.57 1.27
CA GLU A 338 -16.62 -12.79 2.23
C GLU A 338 -16.11 -11.34 2.28
N GLN A 339 -16.97 -10.43 2.70
CA GLN A 339 -16.62 -9.04 2.90
C GLN A 339 -17.38 -8.42 4.07
N TRP A 340 -16.75 -7.49 4.75
CA TRP A 340 -17.31 -6.73 5.87
C TRP A 340 -16.99 -5.27 5.65
N ILE A 341 -18.02 -4.44 5.67
CA ILE A 341 -17.89 -3.00 5.42
C ILE A 341 -18.21 -2.26 6.72
N ALA A 342 -17.38 -1.30 7.08
CA ALA A 342 -17.63 -0.42 8.22
C ALA A 342 -18.91 0.41 7.99
N ALA A 343 -19.62 0.73 9.07
CA ALA A 343 -20.87 1.51 8.99
C ALA A 343 -20.66 2.89 8.36
N SER A 344 -19.46 3.47 8.49
CA SER A 344 -19.07 4.70 7.79
C SER A 344 -19.06 4.56 6.27
N GLY A 345 -18.96 3.33 5.75
CA GLY A 345 -18.75 3.04 4.34
C GLY A 345 -17.34 3.38 3.83
N GLU A 346 -16.40 3.71 4.72
CA GLU A 346 -15.08 4.23 4.34
C GLU A 346 -13.98 3.17 4.36
N GLU A 347 -14.24 2.02 4.98
CA GLU A 347 -13.31 0.88 5.05
C GLU A 347 -14.04 -0.45 4.85
N GLY A 348 -13.40 -1.37 4.12
CA GLY A 348 -13.88 -2.73 3.94
C GLY A 348 -12.78 -3.75 4.15
N VAL A 349 -13.11 -4.87 4.78
CA VAL A 349 -12.24 -6.04 4.93
C VAL A 349 -12.78 -7.16 4.03
N PHE A 350 -11.89 -7.83 3.31
CA PHE A 350 -12.24 -8.82 2.29
C PHE A 350 -11.41 -10.08 2.48
N LEU A 351 -12.08 -11.23 2.53
CA LEU A 351 -11.43 -12.54 2.50
C LEU A 351 -11.47 -13.08 1.06
N VAL A 352 -10.30 -13.41 0.54
CA VAL A 352 -10.10 -13.74 -0.87
C VAL A 352 -9.35 -15.05 -1.01
N ARG A 353 -9.67 -15.81 -2.06
CA ARG A 353 -8.94 -16.99 -2.50
C ARG A 353 -8.71 -16.96 -4.01
N ARG A 354 -7.80 -17.77 -4.49
CA ARG A 354 -7.61 -18.01 -5.91
C ARG A 354 -8.75 -18.91 -6.44
N LEU A 355 -9.24 -18.59 -7.67
CA LEU A 355 -10.17 -19.42 -8.43
C LEU A 355 -9.46 -20.63 -9.02
#